data_ddc557102f0a97072c2ed2ad0eebad61
#
_entry.id   ddc557102f0a97072c2ed2ad0eebad61
#
_cell.length_a   1.000
_cell.length_b   1.000
_cell.length_c   1.000
_cell.angle_alpha   90.00
_cell.angle_beta   90.00
_cell.angle_gamma   90.00
#
_symmetry.space_group_name_H-M   'P 1'
#
loop_
_entity.id
_entity.type
_entity.pdbx_description
1 polymer ?
#
loop_
_entity_poly.entity_id
_entity_poly.type
_entity_poly.pdbx_seq_one_letter_code
_entity_poly.pdbx_strand_id
1 'polypeptide(L)' 'MKVKVTLYVSGRVFDVVVIAANYEDAKTTAISQNPTAKVVSVTAVFQ' A
#
# COMPACT_ATOMS: atom_id res chain seq x y z
N MET A 1 -3.78 11.97 -3.50
CA MET A 1 -3.93 11.03 -4.63
C MET A 1 -4.32 9.65 -4.10
N LYS A 2 -4.95 8.88 -4.94
CA LYS A 2 -5.33 7.51 -4.59
C LYS A 2 -4.23 6.56 -5.04
N VAL A 3 -3.76 5.71 -4.15
CA VAL A 3 -2.64 4.81 -4.41
C VAL A 3 -3.01 3.40 -3.98
N LYS A 4 -2.77 2.43 -4.86
CA LYS A 4 -2.93 1.02 -4.54
C LYS A 4 -1.58 0.47 -4.10
N VAL A 5 -1.52 -0.06 -2.88
CA VAL A 5 -0.32 -0.67 -2.31
C VAL A 5 -0.56 -2.16 -2.20
N THR A 6 0.27 -2.95 -2.86
CA THR A 6 0.21 -4.40 -2.79
C THR A 6 1.11 -4.88 -1.67
N LEU A 7 0.55 -5.63 -0.75
CA LEU A 7 1.23 -6.08 0.45
C LEU A 7 1.31 -7.60 0.50
N TYR A 8 2.34 -8.09 1.18
CA TYR A 8 2.55 -9.52 1.42
C TYR A 8 2.59 -9.78 2.91
N VAL A 9 1.75 -10.69 3.38
CA VAL A 9 1.70 -11.12 4.78
C VAL A 9 1.57 -12.63 4.83
N SER A 10 2.56 -13.32 5.40
CA SER A 10 2.49 -14.76 5.68
C SER A 10 2.00 -15.60 4.50
N GLY A 11 2.57 -15.35 3.33
CA GLY A 11 2.23 -16.09 2.12
C GLY A 11 1.01 -15.59 1.37
N ARG A 12 0.39 -14.51 1.85
CA ARG A 12 -0.78 -13.89 1.19
C ARG A 12 -0.40 -12.56 0.59
N VAL A 13 -0.90 -12.32 -0.60
CA VAL A 13 -0.74 -11.04 -1.29
C VAL A 13 -2.11 -10.39 -1.41
N PHE A 14 -2.21 -9.13 -1.02
CA PHE A 14 -3.47 -8.39 -1.13
C PHE A 14 -3.17 -6.91 -1.37
N ASP A 15 -4.16 -6.21 -1.88
CA ASP A 15 -4.04 -4.79 -2.19
C ASP A 15 -4.81 -3.97 -1.17
N VAL A 16 -4.25 -2.81 -0.80
CA VAL A 16 -4.99 -1.78 -0.08
C VAL A 16 -4.91 -0.49 -0.88
N VAL A 17 -6.00 0.27 -0.89
CA VAL A 17 -6.04 1.56 -1.55
C VAL A 17 -6.05 2.63 -0.47
N VAL A 18 -5.10 3.55 -0.53
CA VAL A 18 -4.97 4.62 0.45
C VAL A 18 -5.00 5.97 -0.26
N ILE A 19 -5.44 7.00 0.46
CA ILE A 19 -5.35 8.37 0.00
C ILE A 19 -4.09 8.96 0.61
N ALA A 20 -3.17 9.42 -0.23
CA ALA A 20 -1.86 9.88 0.22
C ALA A 20 -1.37 11.03 -0.66
N ALA A 21 -0.39 11.77 -0.14
CA ALA A 21 0.20 12.90 -0.87
C ALA A 21 1.18 12.43 -1.95
N ASN A 22 1.82 11.27 -1.73
CA ASN A 22 2.80 10.70 -2.66
C ASN A 22 2.96 9.21 -2.37
N TYR A 23 3.81 8.53 -3.14
CA TYR A 23 4.04 7.10 -2.98
C TYR A 23 4.64 6.74 -1.62
N GLU A 24 5.58 7.53 -1.15
CA GLU A 24 6.24 7.31 0.13
C GLU A 24 5.21 7.35 1.27
N ASP A 25 4.34 8.34 1.25
CA ASP A 25 3.27 8.50 2.23
C ASP A 25 2.29 7.33 2.16
N ALA A 26 1.98 6.87 0.94
CA ALA A 26 1.10 5.73 0.74
C ALA A 26 1.69 4.46 1.37
N LYS A 27 2.97 4.21 1.17
CA LYS A 27 3.64 3.06 1.76
C LYS A 27 3.60 3.12 3.28
N THR A 28 3.91 4.27 3.85
CA THR A 28 3.89 4.48 5.29
C THR A 28 2.50 4.21 5.86
N THR A 29 1.47 4.74 5.21
CA THR A 29 0.09 4.55 5.64
C THR A 29 -0.31 3.06 5.58
N ALA A 30 0.02 2.39 4.49
CA ALA A 30 -0.32 0.97 4.32
C ALA A 30 0.37 0.09 5.37
N ILE A 31 1.64 0.34 5.63
CA ILE A 31 2.41 -0.41 6.64
C ILE A 31 1.87 -0.11 8.05
N SER A 32 1.49 1.13 8.31
CA SER A 32 0.91 1.50 9.60
C SER A 32 -0.37 0.71 9.89
N GLN A 33 -1.16 0.42 8.86
CA GLN A 33 -2.37 -0.38 8.99
C GLN A 33 -2.08 -1.88 9.06
N ASN A 34 -0.94 -2.30 8.55
CA ASN A 34 -0.55 -3.72 8.46
C ASN A 34 0.91 -3.88 8.85
N PRO A 35 1.25 -3.77 10.16
CA PRO A 35 2.65 -3.66 10.60
C PRO A 35 3.53 -4.85 10.25
N THR A 36 2.95 -6.03 10.03
CA THR A 36 3.72 -7.23 9.69
C THR A 36 3.86 -7.44 8.18
N ALA A 37 3.26 -6.56 7.38
CA ALA A 37 3.26 -6.71 5.93
C ALA A 37 4.54 -6.16 5.31
N LYS A 38 4.85 -6.68 4.11
CA LYS A 38 5.92 -6.14 3.27
C LYS A 38 5.29 -5.55 2.02
N VAL A 39 5.82 -4.42 1.55
CA VAL A 39 5.34 -3.77 0.33
C VAL A 39 5.90 -4.51 -0.87
N VAL A 40 5.02 -4.99 -1.73
CA VAL A 40 5.38 -5.66 -2.98
C VAL A 40 5.43 -4.64 -4.11
N SER A 41 4.40 -3.81 -4.23
CA SER A 41 4.37 -2.78 -5.26
C SER A 41 3.47 -1.63 -4.83
N VAL A 42 3.65 -0.49 -5.50
CA VAL A 42 2.87 0.72 -5.25
C VAL A 42 2.49 1.29 -6.60
N THR A 43 1.21 1.52 -6.83
CA THR A 43 0.69 1.98 -8.12
C THR A 43 -0.33 3.09 -7.90
N ALA A 44 -0.21 4.17 -8.65
CA ALA A 44 -1.22 5.23 -8.62
C ALA A 44 -2.50 4.71 -9.27
N VAL A 45 -3.64 5.11 -8.70
CA VAL A 45 -4.95 4.76 -9.23
C VAL A 45 -5.54 6.01 -9.89
N PHE A 46 -5.78 5.92 -11.17
CA PHE A 46 -6.35 7.03 -11.94
C PHE A 46 -7.81 6.72 -12.23
N GLN A 47 -8.62 7.77 -12.16
CA GLN A 47 -10.04 7.67 -12.50
C GLN A 47 -10.37 8.64 -13.58
#